data_85c3fcd5c02996e68f15ce1231ee7796
#
_entry.id   85c3fcd5c02996e68f15ce1231ee7796
#
_cell.length_a   1.000
_cell.length_b   1.000
_cell.length_c   1.000
_cell.angle_alpha   90.00
_cell.angle_beta   90.00
_cell.angle_gamma   90.00
#
_symmetry.space_group_name_H-M   'P 1'
#
loop_
_entity.id
_entity.type
_entity.pdbx_description
1 polymer ?
#
loop_
_entity_poly.entity_id
_entity_poly.type
_entity_poly.pdbx_seq_one_letter_code
_entity_poly.pdbx_strand_id
1 'polypeptide(L)'
;MLNVSVIDDDNLSRRIFKKYIDQTNFLNFNKEYDTAVAALDDDSINAVDLLILDVEMPNLNGLEFLERAELKPQVIISSVNSNYAVQAFDFDVTDFLAKPVPYGRFLQSIYRAQRRYEVNTENGLNSDHIYIKCNNGYTRIEFDDIIYIEAYSDYMNIHTVRERLTALSTMKAIEERLPKNKFIRVHRSYIVHLDKINRFEDNMIRLGEKVIPVSRSCKENLLKHLNFF
;
A
#
# COMPACT_ATOMS: atom_id res chain seq x y z
N MET A 1 6.78 -8.65 -13.39
CA MET A 1 6.61 -10.02 -12.86
C MET A 1 6.51 -9.88 -11.36
N LEU A 2 5.57 -10.58 -10.71
CA LEU A 2 5.43 -10.58 -9.25
C LEU A 2 6.29 -11.68 -8.64
N ASN A 3 7.14 -11.33 -7.67
CA ASN A 3 7.91 -12.28 -6.89
C ASN A 3 7.04 -12.83 -5.76
N VAL A 4 6.91 -14.15 -5.71
CA VAL A 4 6.01 -14.84 -4.80
C VAL A 4 6.78 -15.79 -3.89
N SER A 5 6.52 -15.70 -2.57
CA SER A 5 6.97 -16.69 -1.59
C SER A 5 5.79 -17.45 -0.98
N VAL A 6 6.04 -18.65 -0.51
CA VAL A 6 5.02 -19.54 0.08
C VAL A 6 5.44 -19.91 1.50
N ILE A 7 4.53 -19.80 2.46
CA ILE A 7 4.70 -20.21 3.84
C ILE A 7 3.60 -21.23 4.16
N ASP A 8 3.96 -22.49 4.36
CA ASP A 8 3.02 -23.60 4.56
C ASP A 8 3.80 -24.80 5.14
N ASP A 9 3.36 -25.44 6.19
CA ASP A 9 4.06 -26.58 6.79
C ASP A 9 3.88 -27.86 5.97
N ASP A 10 2.80 -27.97 5.18
CA ASP A 10 2.58 -29.11 4.30
C ASP A 10 3.40 -29.01 3.00
N ASN A 11 4.34 -29.95 2.85
CA ASN A 11 5.19 -30.03 1.65
C ASN A 11 4.38 -30.22 0.35
N LEU A 12 3.24 -30.93 0.40
CA LEU A 12 2.40 -31.12 -0.80
C LEU A 12 1.79 -29.80 -1.24
N SER A 13 1.26 -29.02 -0.30
CA SER A 13 0.72 -27.68 -0.55
C SER A 13 1.77 -26.76 -1.17
N ARG A 14 3.00 -26.71 -0.61
CA ARG A 14 4.10 -25.89 -1.18
C ARG A 14 4.43 -26.30 -2.62
N ARG A 15 4.52 -27.60 -2.91
CA ARG A 15 4.75 -28.09 -4.28
C ARG A 15 3.64 -27.72 -5.24
N ILE A 16 2.39 -27.77 -4.81
CA ILE A 16 1.23 -27.39 -5.62
C ILE A 16 1.30 -25.89 -5.96
N PHE A 17 1.52 -25.03 -4.97
CA PHE A 17 1.64 -23.59 -5.20
C PHE A 17 2.84 -23.26 -6.08
N LYS A 18 3.99 -23.88 -5.85
CA LYS A 18 5.17 -23.72 -6.73
C LYS A 18 4.84 -24.08 -8.17
N LYS A 19 4.21 -25.23 -8.40
CA LYS A 19 3.76 -25.64 -9.75
C LYS A 19 2.83 -24.61 -10.37
N TYR A 20 1.89 -24.05 -9.60
CA TYR A 20 0.95 -23.03 -10.08
C TYR A 20 1.66 -21.72 -10.43
N ILE A 21 2.63 -21.33 -9.61
CA ILE A 21 3.46 -20.14 -9.86
C ILE A 21 4.27 -20.35 -11.14
N ASP A 22 4.95 -21.48 -11.30
CA ASP A 22 5.76 -21.81 -12.49
C ASP A 22 4.93 -21.88 -13.78
N GLN A 23 3.63 -22.22 -13.69
CA GLN A 23 2.70 -22.25 -14.82
C GLN A 23 2.14 -20.86 -15.18
N THR A 24 2.40 -19.84 -14.39
CA THR A 24 1.83 -18.49 -14.56
C THR A 24 2.91 -17.50 -15.00
N ASN A 25 2.93 -17.14 -16.30
CA ASN A 25 4.02 -16.42 -16.97
C ASN A 25 4.44 -15.08 -16.34
N PHE A 26 3.60 -14.44 -15.54
CA PHE A 26 3.90 -13.16 -14.90
C PHE A 26 4.26 -13.28 -13.41
N LEU A 27 4.40 -14.51 -12.90
CA LEU A 27 4.89 -14.81 -11.56
C LEU A 27 6.34 -15.31 -11.60
N ASN A 28 7.05 -15.06 -10.52
CA ASN A 28 8.38 -15.58 -10.27
C ASN A 28 8.40 -16.20 -8.86
N PHE A 29 8.71 -17.51 -8.77
CA PHE A 29 8.86 -18.17 -7.48
C PHE A 29 10.16 -17.71 -6.82
N ASN A 30 10.06 -17.15 -5.61
CA ASN A 30 11.23 -16.65 -4.88
C ASN A 30 11.71 -17.70 -3.86
N LYS A 31 10.90 -17.98 -2.83
CA LYS A 31 11.29 -18.85 -1.72
C LYS A 31 10.09 -19.54 -1.09
N GLU A 32 10.32 -20.70 -0.46
CA GLU A 32 9.34 -21.35 0.41
C GLU A 32 9.86 -21.48 1.83
N TYR A 33 8.94 -21.44 2.79
CA TYR A 33 9.19 -21.64 4.22
C TYR A 33 8.24 -22.72 4.72
N ASP A 34 8.74 -23.61 5.54
CA ASP A 34 7.98 -24.69 6.17
C ASP A 34 7.43 -24.30 7.55
N THR A 35 7.80 -23.14 8.07
CA THR A 35 7.31 -22.58 9.33
C THR A 35 7.19 -21.06 9.26
N ALA A 36 6.23 -20.51 10.00
CA ALA A 36 6.09 -19.05 10.16
C ALA A 36 7.32 -18.43 10.87
N VAL A 37 7.95 -19.17 11.79
CA VAL A 37 9.14 -18.70 12.49
C VAL A 37 10.32 -18.49 11.54
N ALA A 38 10.60 -19.48 10.66
CA ALA A 38 11.65 -19.35 9.66
C ALA A 38 11.42 -18.18 8.70
N ALA A 39 10.16 -17.84 8.44
CA ALA A 39 9.79 -16.69 7.62
C ALA A 39 9.99 -15.37 8.35
N LEU A 40 9.73 -15.29 9.67
CA LEU A 40 9.98 -14.08 10.49
C LEU A 40 11.46 -13.77 10.65
N ASP A 41 12.29 -14.81 10.72
CA ASP A 41 13.75 -14.67 10.90
C ASP A 41 14.49 -14.28 9.60
N ASP A 42 13.74 -14.16 8.48
CA ASP A 42 14.32 -13.84 7.17
C ASP A 42 13.87 -12.47 6.67
N ASP A 43 14.75 -11.48 6.78
CA ASP A 43 14.51 -10.11 6.29
C ASP A 43 14.13 -10.06 4.79
N SER A 44 14.53 -11.08 4.01
CA SER A 44 14.21 -11.17 2.58
C SER A 44 12.71 -11.38 2.29
N ILE A 45 11.91 -11.73 3.31
CA ILE A 45 10.45 -11.87 3.17
C ILE A 45 9.77 -10.55 2.73
N ASN A 46 10.36 -9.41 3.08
CA ASN A 46 9.87 -8.09 2.68
C ASN A 46 10.34 -7.63 1.29
N ALA A 47 11.18 -8.44 0.62
CA ALA A 47 11.66 -8.17 -0.73
C ALA A 47 10.79 -8.78 -1.84
N VAL A 48 9.74 -9.55 -1.47
CA VAL A 48 8.79 -10.12 -2.43
C VAL A 48 7.54 -9.24 -2.58
N ASP A 49 6.77 -9.48 -3.64
CA ASP A 49 5.56 -8.71 -3.92
C ASP A 49 4.31 -9.37 -3.31
N LEU A 50 4.35 -10.69 -3.11
CA LEU A 50 3.22 -11.50 -2.66
C LEU A 50 3.66 -12.68 -1.79
N LEU A 51 2.95 -12.89 -0.69
CA LEU A 51 3.04 -14.08 0.15
C LEU A 51 1.77 -14.92 0.02
N ILE A 52 1.94 -16.23 -0.13
CA ILE A 52 0.89 -17.22 0.07
C ILE A 52 1.15 -17.84 1.43
N LEU A 53 0.21 -17.68 2.37
CA LEU A 53 0.39 -18.00 3.77
C LEU A 53 -0.65 -19.01 4.23
N ASP A 54 -0.21 -20.15 4.74
CA ASP A 54 -1.09 -21.06 5.48
C ASP A 54 -1.42 -20.50 6.87
N VAL A 55 -2.63 -20.79 7.35
CA VAL A 55 -3.05 -20.42 8.70
C VAL A 55 -2.65 -21.51 9.71
N GLU A 56 -2.86 -22.78 9.38
CA GLU A 56 -2.75 -23.87 10.34
C GLU A 56 -1.32 -24.43 10.33
N MET A 57 -0.40 -23.73 10.98
CA MET A 57 1.00 -24.16 11.14
C MET A 57 1.34 -24.39 12.62
N PRO A 58 2.25 -25.33 12.95
CA PRO A 58 2.68 -25.57 14.31
C PRO A 58 3.49 -24.39 14.89
N ASN A 59 3.43 -24.22 16.20
CA ASN A 59 4.13 -23.20 17.02
C ASN A 59 3.65 -21.76 16.82
N LEU A 60 3.51 -21.29 15.59
CA LEU A 60 3.04 -19.96 15.24
C LEU A 60 2.10 -20.10 14.05
N ASN A 61 0.81 -19.81 14.27
CA ASN A 61 -0.16 -19.84 13.17
C ASN A 61 -0.05 -18.62 12.25
N GLY A 62 -0.64 -18.72 11.04
CA GLY A 62 -0.53 -17.66 10.03
C GLY A 62 -1.13 -16.32 10.45
N LEU A 63 -2.17 -16.29 11.28
CA LEU A 63 -2.76 -15.04 11.77
C LEU A 63 -1.87 -14.39 12.83
N GLU A 64 -1.31 -15.18 13.76
CA GLU A 64 -0.32 -14.70 14.72
C GLU A 64 0.96 -14.20 14.02
N PHE A 65 1.33 -14.82 12.91
CA PHE A 65 2.42 -14.34 12.06
C PHE A 65 2.10 -12.94 11.52
N LEU A 66 0.89 -12.72 10.99
CA LEU A 66 0.47 -11.40 10.47
C LEU A 66 0.43 -10.32 11.56
N GLU A 67 0.07 -10.67 12.80
CA GLU A 67 0.08 -9.75 13.94
C GLU A 67 1.49 -9.29 14.31
N ARG A 68 2.50 -10.16 14.15
CA ARG A 68 3.88 -9.90 14.59
C ARG A 68 4.77 -9.34 13.49
N ALA A 69 4.46 -9.68 12.24
CA ALA A 69 5.29 -9.33 11.10
C ALA A 69 4.91 -7.94 10.55
N GLU A 70 5.88 -7.03 10.46
CA GLU A 70 5.74 -5.78 9.71
C GLU A 70 5.90 -6.06 8.21
N LEU A 71 4.84 -6.59 7.56
CA LEU A 71 4.89 -7.03 6.18
C LEU A 71 4.66 -5.87 5.20
N LYS A 72 5.50 -5.83 4.16
CA LYS A 72 5.32 -4.98 2.97
C LYS A 72 4.58 -5.69 1.83
N PRO A 73 4.82 -7.02 1.59
CA PRO A 73 4.15 -7.74 0.51
C PRO A 73 2.66 -7.89 0.75
N GLN A 74 1.90 -8.04 -0.34
CA GLN A 74 0.51 -8.46 -0.26
C GLN A 74 0.43 -9.90 0.27
N VAL A 75 -0.68 -10.23 0.92
CA VAL A 75 -0.88 -11.58 1.47
C VAL A 75 -2.14 -12.21 0.88
N ILE A 76 -2.02 -13.46 0.45
CA ILE A 76 -3.11 -14.37 0.16
C ILE A 76 -3.05 -15.48 1.20
N ILE A 77 -4.13 -15.64 1.97
CA ILE A 77 -4.24 -16.73 2.94
C ILE A 77 -4.73 -18.00 2.25
N SER A 78 -4.19 -19.14 2.68
CA SER A 78 -4.62 -20.49 2.26
C SER A 78 -4.88 -21.34 3.51
N SER A 79 -6.05 -21.96 3.64
CA SER A 79 -6.36 -22.82 4.81
C SER A 79 -7.39 -23.89 4.47
N VAL A 80 -7.34 -25.01 5.19
CA VAL A 80 -8.40 -26.03 5.16
C VAL A 80 -9.66 -25.51 5.83
N ASN A 81 -9.53 -24.71 6.89
CA ASN A 81 -10.63 -24.21 7.69
C ASN A 81 -11.07 -22.81 7.21
N SER A 82 -12.23 -22.77 6.55
CA SER A 82 -12.83 -21.52 6.05
C SER A 82 -13.27 -20.50 7.12
N ASN A 83 -13.33 -20.90 8.39
CA ASN A 83 -13.72 -20.00 9.48
C ASN A 83 -12.68 -18.87 9.68
N TYR A 84 -11.44 -19.09 9.31
CA TYR A 84 -10.40 -18.06 9.33
C TYR A 84 -10.62 -16.92 8.32
N ALA A 85 -11.50 -17.10 7.33
CA ALA A 85 -11.76 -16.06 6.35
C ALA A 85 -12.26 -14.75 6.97
N VAL A 86 -13.08 -14.81 8.01
CA VAL A 86 -13.60 -13.63 8.71
C VAL A 86 -12.45 -12.89 9.42
N GLN A 87 -11.61 -13.62 10.14
CA GLN A 87 -10.47 -13.03 10.86
C GLN A 87 -9.41 -12.48 9.91
N ALA A 88 -9.24 -13.11 8.75
CA ALA A 88 -8.30 -12.66 7.72
C ALA A 88 -8.61 -11.24 7.20
N PHE A 89 -9.88 -10.81 7.21
CA PHE A 89 -10.27 -9.46 6.79
C PHE A 89 -9.68 -8.35 7.66
N ASP A 90 -9.40 -8.62 8.93
CA ASP A 90 -8.81 -7.65 9.86
C ASP A 90 -7.36 -7.28 9.47
N PHE A 91 -6.71 -8.12 8.65
CA PHE A 91 -5.31 -7.96 8.20
C PHE A 91 -5.17 -7.39 6.78
N ASP A 92 -6.23 -6.87 6.16
CA ASP A 92 -6.23 -6.36 4.75
C ASP A 92 -5.62 -7.34 3.74
N VAL A 93 -5.84 -8.65 3.92
CA VAL A 93 -5.35 -9.66 2.98
C VAL A 93 -5.98 -9.49 1.60
N THR A 94 -5.24 -9.84 0.56
CA THR A 94 -5.70 -9.70 -0.83
C THR A 94 -6.81 -10.69 -1.15
N ASP A 95 -6.70 -11.90 -0.64
CA ASP A 95 -7.70 -12.97 -0.86
C ASP A 95 -7.53 -14.11 0.16
N PHE A 96 -8.57 -14.98 0.21
CA PHE A 96 -8.58 -16.21 1.00
C PHE A 96 -8.85 -17.42 0.09
N LEU A 97 -8.03 -18.45 0.19
CA LEU A 97 -8.09 -19.69 -0.58
C LEU A 97 -8.42 -20.88 0.34
N ALA A 98 -9.59 -21.46 0.19
CA ALA A 98 -9.93 -22.71 0.88
C ALA A 98 -9.23 -23.89 0.19
N LYS A 99 -8.46 -24.68 0.94
CA LYS A 99 -7.84 -25.93 0.48
C LYS A 99 -8.88 -27.05 0.35
N PRO A 100 -8.81 -27.90 -0.69
CA PRO A 100 -7.83 -27.94 -1.77
C PRO A 100 -8.06 -26.80 -2.78
N VAL A 101 -7.00 -26.11 -3.19
CA VAL A 101 -7.06 -24.94 -4.06
C VAL A 101 -7.00 -25.35 -5.53
N PRO A 102 -8.10 -25.19 -6.32
CA PRO A 102 -8.03 -25.40 -7.75
C PRO A 102 -7.21 -24.32 -8.44
N TYR A 103 -6.49 -24.65 -9.53
CA TYR A 103 -5.68 -23.68 -10.28
C TYR A 103 -6.46 -22.45 -10.74
N GLY A 104 -7.71 -22.61 -11.20
CA GLY A 104 -8.56 -21.48 -11.60
C GLY A 104 -8.85 -20.52 -10.44
N ARG A 105 -9.02 -21.03 -9.21
CA ARG A 105 -9.23 -20.19 -8.02
C ARG A 105 -7.94 -19.49 -7.59
N PHE A 106 -6.80 -20.18 -7.68
CA PHE A 106 -5.50 -19.58 -7.51
C PHE A 106 -5.28 -18.42 -8.48
N LEU A 107 -5.50 -18.61 -9.78
CA LEU A 107 -5.37 -17.55 -10.77
C LEU A 107 -6.25 -16.32 -10.48
N GLN A 108 -7.49 -16.52 -10.02
CA GLN A 108 -8.36 -15.40 -9.64
C GLN A 108 -7.75 -14.57 -8.51
N SER A 109 -7.17 -15.21 -7.50
CA SER A 109 -6.50 -14.50 -6.40
C SER A 109 -5.26 -13.76 -6.86
N ILE A 110 -4.48 -14.36 -7.74
CA ILE A 110 -3.28 -13.75 -8.33
C ILE A 110 -3.64 -12.52 -9.19
N TYR A 111 -4.70 -12.59 -9.99
CA TYR A 111 -5.17 -11.41 -10.74
C TYR A 111 -5.66 -10.28 -9.83
N ARG A 112 -6.22 -10.60 -8.65
CA ARG A 112 -6.55 -9.58 -7.64
C ARG A 112 -5.28 -8.94 -7.08
N ALA A 113 -4.27 -9.76 -6.77
CA ALA A 113 -2.97 -9.26 -6.30
C ALA A 113 -2.28 -8.40 -7.36
N GLN A 114 -2.29 -8.83 -8.62
CA GLN A 114 -1.72 -8.07 -9.73
C GLN A 114 -2.41 -6.70 -9.88
N ARG A 115 -3.72 -6.64 -9.83
CA ARG A 115 -4.46 -5.36 -9.89
C ARG A 115 -4.12 -4.45 -8.72
N ARG A 116 -4.02 -4.98 -7.49
CA ARG A 116 -3.58 -4.19 -6.33
C ARG A 116 -2.13 -3.71 -6.50
N TYR A 117 -1.26 -4.56 -7.05
CA TYR A 117 0.13 -4.20 -7.33
C TYR A 117 0.22 -3.11 -8.41
N GLU A 118 -0.52 -3.22 -9.50
CA GLU A 118 -0.59 -2.22 -10.58
C GLU A 118 -1.15 -0.90 -10.04
N VAL A 119 -2.26 -0.94 -9.28
CA VAL A 119 -2.82 0.25 -8.64
C VAL A 119 -1.84 0.89 -7.65
N ASN A 120 -1.09 0.09 -6.90
CA ASN A 120 -0.07 0.59 -5.97
C ASN A 120 1.19 1.07 -6.70
N THR A 121 1.58 0.44 -7.81
CA THR A 121 2.69 0.88 -8.67
C THR A 121 2.30 2.05 -9.56
N GLU A 122 1.08 2.07 -10.09
CA GLU A 122 0.57 3.21 -10.86
C GLU A 122 0.25 4.42 -9.97
N ASN A 123 -0.20 4.18 -8.72
CA ASN A 123 -0.50 5.25 -7.75
C ASN A 123 0.65 5.60 -6.80
N GLY A 124 1.76 4.85 -6.79
CA GLY A 124 2.75 5.01 -5.71
C GLY A 124 4.21 5.16 -6.07
N LEU A 125 4.72 4.62 -7.18
CA LEU A 125 6.17 4.63 -7.40
C LEU A 125 6.65 4.98 -8.82
N ASN A 126 5.79 5.07 -9.84
CA ASN A 126 6.22 5.43 -11.20
C ASN A 126 5.24 6.27 -12.02
N SER A 127 4.09 6.69 -11.49
CA SER A 127 3.33 7.74 -12.17
C SER A 127 3.74 9.08 -11.60
N ASP A 128 4.27 9.96 -12.43
CA ASP A 128 4.54 11.35 -12.05
C ASP A 128 3.25 12.19 -11.99
N HIS A 129 2.07 11.56 -12.08
CA HIS A 129 0.80 12.24 -12.21
C HIS A 129 -0.38 11.49 -11.54
N ILE A 130 -1.47 12.22 -11.32
CA ILE A 130 -2.76 11.70 -10.85
C ILE A 130 -3.89 12.21 -11.76
N TYR A 131 -4.93 11.39 -11.96
CA TYR A 131 -6.17 11.83 -12.58
C TYR A 131 -7.21 12.17 -11.51
N ILE A 132 -7.73 13.39 -11.55
CA ILE A 132 -8.72 13.89 -10.60
C ILE A 132 -9.99 14.26 -11.35
N LYS A 133 -11.13 13.82 -10.81
CA LYS A 133 -12.44 14.16 -11.35
C LYS A 133 -12.79 15.60 -10.99
N CYS A 134 -12.73 16.48 -11.99
CA CYS A 134 -13.10 17.89 -11.90
C CYS A 134 -14.28 18.13 -12.83
N ASN A 135 -15.37 18.76 -12.34
CA ASN A 135 -16.57 19.02 -13.13
C ASN A 135 -17.10 17.73 -13.83
N ASN A 136 -17.18 17.72 -15.17
CA ASN A 136 -17.70 16.61 -15.96
C ASN A 136 -16.61 15.69 -16.54
N GLY A 137 -15.35 15.79 -16.14
CA GLY A 137 -14.23 15.04 -16.71
C GLY A 137 -13.13 14.69 -15.71
N TYR A 138 -12.10 14.03 -16.22
CA TYR A 138 -10.88 13.75 -15.46
C TYR A 138 -9.76 14.65 -15.95
N THR A 139 -9.11 15.36 -15.04
CA THR A 139 -7.94 16.20 -15.31
C THR A 139 -6.70 15.50 -14.84
N ARG A 140 -5.69 15.38 -15.72
CA ARG A 140 -4.36 14.87 -15.37
C ARG A 140 -3.57 16.00 -14.71
N ILE A 141 -2.94 15.69 -13.57
CA ILE A 141 -2.12 16.63 -12.81
C ILE A 141 -0.79 15.94 -12.50
N GLU A 142 0.32 16.54 -12.90
CA GLU A 142 1.65 16.07 -12.51
C GLU A 142 1.86 16.32 -11.02
N PHE A 143 2.46 15.36 -10.29
CA PHE A 143 2.71 15.54 -8.86
C PHE A 143 3.60 16.75 -8.57
N ASP A 144 4.60 17.00 -9.41
CA ASP A 144 5.53 18.12 -9.24
C ASP A 144 4.88 19.48 -9.49
N ASP A 145 3.72 19.51 -10.16
CA ASP A 145 2.92 20.72 -10.32
C ASP A 145 2.09 21.05 -9.06
N ILE A 146 1.77 20.06 -8.20
CA ILE A 146 0.98 20.26 -7.00
C ILE A 146 1.83 20.93 -5.92
N ILE A 147 1.34 22.06 -5.37
CA ILE A 147 1.98 22.78 -4.27
C ILE A 147 1.41 22.33 -2.93
N TYR A 148 0.09 22.35 -2.81
CA TYR A 148 -0.64 21.87 -1.63
C TYR A 148 -2.10 21.57 -1.98
N ILE A 149 -2.75 20.82 -1.11
CA ILE A 149 -4.17 20.46 -1.20
C ILE A 149 -4.87 20.96 0.06
N GLU A 150 -6.00 21.63 -0.12
CA GLU A 150 -6.79 22.23 0.95
C GLU A 150 -8.22 21.68 0.93
N ALA A 151 -8.71 21.25 2.10
CA ALA A 151 -10.12 20.90 2.25
C ALA A 151 -11.00 22.16 2.21
N TYR A 152 -12.05 22.13 1.41
CA TYR A 152 -13.01 23.22 1.28
C TYR A 152 -14.44 22.67 1.27
N SER A 153 -15.08 22.64 2.46
CA SER A 153 -16.37 21.97 2.66
C SER A 153 -16.32 20.51 2.19
N ASP A 154 -17.19 20.10 1.28
CA ASP A 154 -17.25 18.75 0.70
C ASP A 154 -16.30 18.56 -0.49
N TYR A 155 -15.52 19.57 -0.82
CA TYR A 155 -14.59 19.59 -1.94
C TYR A 155 -13.14 19.70 -1.46
N MET A 156 -12.23 19.41 -2.38
CA MET A 156 -10.80 19.58 -2.24
C MET A 156 -10.34 20.61 -3.27
N ASN A 157 -9.61 21.62 -2.83
CA ASN A 157 -8.89 22.53 -3.71
C ASN A 157 -7.45 22.05 -3.86
N ILE A 158 -7.05 21.73 -5.08
CA ILE A 158 -5.69 21.32 -5.42
C ILE A 158 -5.03 22.54 -6.04
N HIS A 159 -4.05 23.08 -5.33
CA HIS A 159 -3.28 24.23 -5.77
C HIS A 159 -2.05 23.77 -6.50
N THR A 160 -1.99 24.06 -7.80
CA THR A 160 -0.85 23.73 -8.65
C THR A 160 -0.05 24.98 -9.01
N VAL A 161 1.09 24.80 -9.64
CA VAL A 161 1.89 25.92 -10.17
C VAL A 161 1.18 26.69 -11.29
N ARG A 162 0.15 26.11 -11.91
CA ARG A 162 -0.58 26.69 -13.05
C ARG A 162 -1.94 27.25 -12.65
N GLU A 163 -2.70 26.48 -11.88
CA GLU A 163 -4.10 26.79 -11.57
C GLU A 163 -4.57 26.10 -10.29
N ARG A 164 -5.75 26.48 -9.83
CA ARG A 164 -6.46 25.82 -8.75
C ARG A 164 -7.56 24.95 -9.33
N LEU A 165 -7.54 23.67 -9.01
CA LEU A 165 -8.56 22.69 -9.40
C LEU A 165 -9.40 22.33 -8.18
N THR A 166 -10.71 22.13 -8.39
CA THR A 166 -11.65 21.73 -7.34
C THR A 166 -12.22 20.35 -7.67
N ALA A 167 -12.13 19.43 -6.73
CA ALA A 167 -12.59 18.05 -6.88
C ALA A 167 -13.49 17.64 -5.71
N LEU A 168 -14.52 16.85 -5.99
CA LEU A 168 -15.33 16.18 -4.97
C LEU A 168 -14.58 14.96 -4.46
N SER A 169 -13.95 15.06 -3.30
CA SER A 169 -13.17 13.99 -2.69
C SER A 169 -12.95 14.28 -1.19
N THR A 170 -12.43 13.30 -0.45
CA THR A 170 -12.04 13.47 0.96
C THR A 170 -10.53 13.56 1.10
N MET A 171 -10.06 14.23 2.18
CA MET A 171 -8.63 14.31 2.50
C MET A 171 -7.98 12.92 2.60
N LYS A 172 -8.69 11.96 3.20
CA LYS A 172 -8.20 10.58 3.33
C LYS A 172 -8.04 9.91 1.96
N ALA A 173 -9.08 10.00 1.11
CA ALA A 173 -9.05 9.34 -0.20
C ALA A 173 -7.97 9.90 -1.14
N ILE A 174 -7.65 11.20 -1.04
CA ILE A 174 -6.58 11.79 -1.85
C ILE A 174 -5.21 11.48 -1.25
N GLU A 175 -5.07 11.50 0.08
CA GLU A 175 -3.84 11.15 0.79
C GLU A 175 -3.35 9.73 0.44
N GLU A 176 -4.28 8.77 0.32
CA GLU A 176 -3.99 7.38 -0.06
C GLU A 176 -3.46 7.23 -1.50
N ARG A 177 -3.72 8.22 -2.36
CA ARG A 177 -3.31 8.22 -3.78
C ARG A 177 -2.05 9.03 -4.07
N LEU A 178 -1.57 9.81 -3.10
CA LEU A 178 -0.38 10.64 -3.25
C LEU A 178 0.87 9.89 -2.79
N PRO A 179 1.99 10.01 -3.52
CA PRO A 179 3.25 9.40 -3.12
C PRO A 179 3.75 9.98 -1.79
N LYS A 180 3.93 9.13 -0.78
CA LYS A 180 4.31 9.51 0.59
C LYS A 180 5.71 10.13 0.69
N ASN A 181 6.57 9.88 -0.28
CA ASN A 181 7.90 10.49 -0.38
C ASN A 181 7.85 11.93 -0.92
N LYS A 182 6.75 12.35 -1.56
CA LYS A 182 6.56 13.72 -2.07
C LYS A 182 5.54 14.51 -1.27
N PHE A 183 4.57 13.88 -0.65
CA PHE A 183 3.45 14.55 0.04
C PHE A 183 3.30 14.13 1.48
N ILE A 184 2.95 15.08 2.31
CA ILE A 184 2.68 14.85 3.73
C ILE A 184 1.44 15.62 4.18
N ARG A 185 0.60 14.96 4.97
CA ARG A 185 -0.51 15.63 5.65
C ARG A 185 0.00 16.34 6.89
N VAL A 186 -0.21 17.63 6.96
CA VAL A 186 0.26 18.50 8.06
C VAL A 186 -0.86 19.03 8.94
N HIS A 187 -2.10 18.96 8.46
CA HIS A 187 -3.29 19.39 9.18
C HIS A 187 -4.51 18.57 8.75
N ARG A 188 -5.59 18.59 9.54
CA ARG A 188 -6.85 17.95 9.12
C ARG A 188 -7.36 18.44 7.76
N SER A 189 -7.00 19.65 7.37
CA SER A 189 -7.44 20.31 6.13
C SER A 189 -6.32 20.57 5.13
N TYR A 190 -5.08 20.10 5.37
CA TYR A 190 -3.96 20.41 4.47
C TYR A 190 -3.03 19.20 4.27
N ILE A 191 -2.71 18.95 2.98
CA ILE A 191 -1.60 18.11 2.51
C ILE A 191 -0.66 19.00 1.73
N VAL A 192 0.65 18.89 1.94
CA VAL A 192 1.66 19.73 1.27
C VAL A 192 2.67 18.87 0.51
N HIS A 193 3.23 19.42 -0.56
CA HIS A 193 4.35 18.85 -1.28
C HIS A 193 5.64 19.18 -0.52
N LEU A 194 6.42 18.16 -0.14
CA LEU A 194 7.61 18.31 0.69
C LEU A 194 8.66 19.25 0.05
N ASP A 195 8.94 19.08 -1.23
CA ASP A 195 9.95 19.86 -1.95
C ASP A 195 9.54 21.32 -2.21
N LYS A 196 8.26 21.67 -1.98
CA LYS A 196 7.76 23.06 -2.11
C LYS A 196 7.77 23.82 -0.79
N ILE A 197 8.19 23.18 0.31
CA ILE A 197 8.30 23.85 1.62
C ILE A 197 9.50 24.77 1.60
N ASN A 198 9.24 26.10 1.69
CA ASN A 198 10.29 27.10 1.73
C ASN A 198 10.81 27.34 3.17
N ARG A 199 9.91 27.26 4.17
CA ARG A 199 10.26 27.53 5.57
C ARG A 199 9.28 26.83 6.51
N PHE A 200 9.78 26.35 7.63
CA PHE A 200 8.99 25.86 8.76
C PHE A 200 9.40 26.61 10.01
N GLU A 201 8.47 27.31 10.63
CA GLU A 201 8.70 28.12 11.84
C GLU A 201 7.38 28.23 12.63
N ASP A 202 7.44 28.19 13.95
CA ASP A 202 6.29 28.37 14.85
C ASP A 202 5.08 27.50 14.54
N ASN A 203 5.31 26.24 14.16
CA ASN A 203 4.29 25.29 13.67
C ASN A 203 3.53 25.78 12.42
N MET A 204 4.15 26.59 11.60
CA MET A 204 3.65 27.05 10.32
C MET A 204 4.61 26.67 9.21
N ILE A 205 4.05 26.21 8.08
CA ILE A 205 4.78 25.97 6.83
C ILE A 205 4.52 27.14 5.90
N ARG A 206 5.57 27.64 5.26
CA ARG A 206 5.47 28.61 4.18
C ARG A 206 5.72 27.96 2.84
N LEU A 207 4.77 28.14 1.91
CA LEU A 207 4.81 27.70 0.50
C LEU A 207 4.61 28.94 -0.37
N GLY A 208 5.70 29.59 -0.79
CA GLY A 208 5.64 30.90 -1.40
C GLY A 208 4.97 31.93 -0.46
N GLU A 209 3.84 32.50 -0.87
CA GLU A 209 3.07 33.45 -0.07
C GLU A 209 2.07 32.78 0.89
N LYS A 210 1.75 31.49 0.68
CA LYS A 210 0.78 30.77 1.51
C LYS A 210 1.44 30.30 2.80
N VAL A 211 0.75 30.51 3.91
CA VAL A 211 1.12 30.00 5.24
C VAL A 211 0.11 28.96 5.67
N ILE A 212 0.58 27.77 6.04
CA ILE A 212 -0.24 26.62 6.40
C ILE A 212 0.09 26.18 7.83
N PRO A 213 -0.91 26.01 8.72
CA PRO A 213 -0.69 25.52 10.07
C PRO A 213 -0.37 24.03 10.10
N VAL A 214 0.55 23.65 10.97
CA VAL A 214 0.88 22.25 11.26
C VAL A 214 0.23 21.84 12.58
N SER A 215 -0.59 20.78 12.55
CA SER A 215 -1.20 20.26 13.77
C SER A 215 -0.14 19.59 14.68
N ARG A 216 -0.39 19.60 16.00
CA ARG A 216 0.52 18.98 16.97
C ARG A 216 0.78 17.51 16.66
N SER A 217 -0.24 16.76 16.24
CA SER A 217 -0.14 15.34 15.88
C SER A 217 0.67 15.07 14.61
N CYS A 218 0.76 16.03 13.68
CA CYS A 218 1.48 15.87 12.42
C CYS A 218 2.93 16.39 12.48
N LYS A 219 3.28 17.16 13.53
CA LYS A 219 4.59 17.81 13.65
C LYS A 219 5.75 16.82 13.66
N GLU A 220 5.67 15.79 14.48
CA GLU A 220 6.74 14.79 14.59
C GLU A 220 6.98 14.06 13.27
N ASN A 221 5.89 13.70 12.57
CA ASN A 221 5.99 13.06 11.26
C ASN A 221 6.61 14.00 10.21
N LEU A 222 6.22 15.28 10.20
CA LEU A 222 6.82 16.28 9.32
C LEU A 222 8.33 16.42 9.56
N LEU A 223 8.75 16.53 10.84
CA LEU A 223 10.16 16.70 11.20
C LEU A 223 11.04 15.52 10.76
N LYS A 224 10.49 14.30 10.71
CA LYS A 224 11.19 13.12 10.17
C LYS A 224 11.45 13.18 8.66
N HIS A 225 10.63 13.92 7.91
CA HIS A 225 10.76 14.07 6.46
C HIS A 225 11.61 15.29 6.07
N LEU A 226 11.77 16.24 6.97
CA LEU A 226 12.63 17.40 6.75
C LEU A 226 14.04 17.07 7.27
N ASN A 227 15.04 17.05 6.36
CA ASN A 227 16.45 16.86 6.75
C ASN A 227 16.93 18.15 7.44
N PHE A 228 16.96 18.16 8.77
CA PHE A 228 17.60 19.22 9.54
C PHE A 228 19.08 18.91 9.74
N PHE A 229 19.92 19.92 9.56
CA PHE A 229 21.33 19.88 9.91
C PHE A 229 21.51 20.28 11.39
#